data_585de8ff38fa595c08c0d95930212214
#
_entry.id   585de8ff38fa595c08c0d95930212214
#
_cell.length_a   1.000
_cell.length_b   1.000
_cell.length_c   1.000
_cell.angle_alpha   90.00
_cell.angle_beta   90.00
_cell.angle_gamma   90.00
#
_symmetry.space_group_name_H-M   'P 1'
#
loop_
_entity.id
_entity.type
_entity.pdbx_description
1 polymer ?
#
loop_
_entity_poly.entity_id
_entity_poly.type
_entity_poly.pdbx_seq_one_letter_code
_entity_poly.pdbx_strand_id
1 'polypeptide(L)'
;MDIQRIIFHTKELLELRGEDGKAFQNKIEEFEIGRFLDEAIPISLKNYTVVFAISKDSFKEWWTSIRNMTVEELEKLYDTKRFILILHEYPSSITLQALQQKDVQLNQQQGFIHIFLTRELMYNPMKHFLVPKHEKMTEEEGKKLMEDLQIKTKSQLPLIQKTDIISRWLGLKHGDMVKITRYSETSGEYFYYRCCI
;
A
#
# COMPACT_ATOMS: atom_id res chain seq x y z
N MET A 1 9.26 17.09 -11.25
CA MET A 1 8.42 15.98 -10.72
C MET A 1 7.03 16.16 -11.29
N ASP A 2 6.45 15.10 -11.85
CA ASP A 2 5.11 15.14 -12.46
C ASP A 2 4.06 14.68 -11.45
N ILE A 3 3.45 15.64 -10.75
CA ILE A 3 2.45 15.38 -9.70
C ILE A 3 1.18 14.78 -10.29
N GLN A 4 0.76 15.20 -11.49
CA GLN A 4 -0.43 14.66 -12.13
C GLN A 4 -0.29 13.17 -12.39
N ARG A 5 0.91 12.73 -12.80
CA ARG A 5 1.21 11.31 -13.00
C ARG A 5 1.21 10.53 -11.70
N ILE A 6 1.73 11.11 -10.61
CA ILE A 6 1.70 10.48 -9.27
C ILE A 6 0.23 10.32 -8.81
N ILE A 7 -0.59 11.35 -8.95
CA ILE A 7 -2.02 11.31 -8.63
C ILE A 7 -2.73 10.24 -9.47
N PHE A 8 -2.46 10.18 -10.77
CA PHE A 8 -3.05 9.19 -11.67
C PHE A 8 -2.74 7.74 -11.23
N HIS A 9 -1.46 7.43 -10.95
CA HIS A 9 -1.09 6.09 -10.50
C HIS A 9 -1.52 5.79 -9.06
N THR A 10 -1.64 6.81 -8.21
CA THR A 10 -2.25 6.65 -6.88
C THR A 10 -3.72 6.26 -7.00
N LYS A 11 -4.45 6.86 -7.94
CA LYS A 11 -5.83 6.47 -8.23
C LYS A 11 -5.92 5.00 -8.68
N GLU A 12 -5.08 4.58 -9.62
CA GLU A 12 -5.03 3.17 -10.06
C GLU A 12 -4.72 2.20 -8.91
N LEU A 13 -3.80 2.58 -8.02
CA LEU A 13 -3.46 1.80 -6.82
C LEU A 13 -4.67 1.66 -5.89
N LEU A 14 -5.43 2.73 -5.69
CA LEU A 14 -6.63 2.73 -4.86
C LEU A 14 -7.74 1.87 -5.48
N GLU A 15 -7.98 2.01 -6.79
CA GLU A 15 -8.93 1.18 -7.53
C GLU A 15 -8.57 -0.31 -7.45
N LEU A 16 -7.29 -0.66 -7.56
CA LEU A 16 -6.80 -2.03 -7.39
C LEU A 16 -7.09 -2.58 -5.98
N ARG A 17 -7.13 -1.72 -4.97
CA ARG A 17 -7.45 -2.08 -3.59
C ARG A 17 -8.95 -2.00 -3.25
N GLY A 18 -9.80 -1.75 -4.25
CA GLY A 18 -11.26 -1.70 -4.10
C GLY A 18 -11.81 -0.37 -3.60
N GLU A 19 -11.06 0.73 -3.71
CA GLU A 19 -11.55 2.08 -3.43
C GLU A 19 -12.19 2.71 -4.68
N ASP A 20 -13.07 3.67 -4.44
CA ASP A 20 -13.67 4.46 -5.51
C ASP A 20 -12.69 5.52 -6.04
N GLY A 21 -12.14 5.27 -7.22
CA GLY A 21 -11.23 6.20 -7.88
C GLY A 21 -11.86 7.55 -8.23
N LYS A 22 -13.19 7.62 -8.40
CA LYS A 22 -13.91 8.89 -8.63
C LYS A 22 -13.98 9.71 -7.35
N ALA A 23 -14.27 9.08 -6.20
CA ALA A 23 -14.28 9.75 -4.91
C ALA A 23 -12.90 10.35 -4.58
N PHE A 24 -11.83 9.62 -4.90
CA PHE A 24 -10.47 10.14 -4.76
C PHE A 24 -10.22 11.33 -5.70
N GLN A 25 -10.60 11.21 -6.96
CA GLN A 25 -10.41 12.27 -7.96
C GLN A 25 -11.13 13.56 -7.56
N ASN A 26 -12.39 13.48 -7.13
CA ASN A 26 -13.17 14.65 -6.71
C ASN A 26 -12.49 15.38 -5.52
N LYS A 27 -11.97 14.62 -4.54
CA LYS A 27 -11.26 15.21 -3.41
C LYS A 27 -9.93 15.86 -3.80
N ILE A 28 -9.23 15.30 -4.78
CA ILE A 28 -7.99 15.91 -5.31
C ILE A 28 -8.27 17.25 -6.00
N GLU A 29 -9.37 17.35 -6.76
CA GLU A 29 -9.74 18.55 -7.50
C GLU A 29 -10.09 19.76 -6.60
N GLU A 30 -10.33 19.52 -5.30
CA GLU A 30 -10.51 20.58 -4.30
C GLU A 30 -9.18 21.30 -3.97
N PHE A 31 -8.03 20.70 -4.34
CA PHE A 31 -6.71 21.25 -4.04
C PHE A 31 -5.99 21.75 -5.28
N GLU A 32 -5.35 22.90 -5.18
CA GLU A 32 -4.42 23.36 -6.20
C GLU A 32 -3.18 22.45 -6.25
N ILE A 33 -2.72 22.10 -7.46
CA ILE A 33 -1.59 21.17 -7.67
C ILE A 33 -0.30 21.66 -6.96
N GLY A 34 -0.10 22.98 -6.88
CA GLY A 34 1.07 23.57 -6.19
C GLY A 34 1.13 23.23 -4.69
N ARG A 35 0.00 23.14 -4.02
CA ARG A 35 -0.05 22.85 -2.58
C ARG A 35 0.51 21.47 -2.20
N PHE A 36 0.46 20.49 -3.12
CA PHE A 36 1.04 19.17 -2.88
C PHE A 36 2.57 19.19 -2.69
N LEU A 37 3.24 20.27 -3.11
CA LEU A 37 4.68 20.44 -2.93
C LEU A 37 5.02 21.06 -1.57
N ASP A 38 4.15 21.92 -1.07
CA ASP A 38 4.43 22.77 0.09
C ASP A 38 3.85 22.22 1.39
N GLU A 39 2.67 21.61 1.31
CA GLU A 39 1.92 21.14 2.47
C GLU A 39 1.72 19.61 2.45
N ALA A 40 1.51 19.04 3.64
CA ALA A 40 1.04 17.67 3.74
C ALA A 40 -0.48 17.63 3.57
N ILE A 41 -0.94 16.96 2.52
CA ILE A 41 -2.38 16.87 2.19
C ILE A 41 -2.90 15.48 2.50
N PRO A 42 -3.63 15.28 3.61
CA PRO A 42 -4.33 14.05 3.90
C PRO A 42 -5.67 14.00 3.15
N ILE A 43 -5.90 12.93 2.40
CA ILE A 43 -7.14 12.66 1.68
C ILE A 43 -7.76 11.39 2.26
N SER A 44 -8.75 11.55 3.12
CA SER A 44 -9.47 10.44 3.73
C SER A 44 -10.52 9.90 2.77
N LEU A 45 -10.50 8.60 2.54
CA LEU A 45 -11.47 7.82 1.76
C LEU A 45 -12.20 6.86 2.70
N LYS A 46 -13.05 6.01 2.17
CA LYS A 46 -13.84 5.06 2.97
C LYS A 46 -12.96 4.10 3.78
N ASN A 47 -11.91 3.54 3.18
CA ASN A 47 -11.06 2.54 3.83
C ASN A 47 -9.60 2.98 3.98
N TYR A 48 -9.18 4.08 3.34
CA TYR A 48 -7.79 4.54 3.32
C TYR A 48 -7.69 6.04 3.50
N THR A 49 -6.65 6.49 4.17
CA THR A 49 -6.17 7.88 4.09
C THR A 49 -4.88 7.90 3.30
N VAL A 50 -4.89 8.66 2.20
CA VAL A 50 -3.69 8.94 1.40
C VAL A 50 -3.11 10.26 1.86
N VAL A 51 -1.85 10.28 2.24
CA VAL A 51 -1.16 11.50 2.69
C VAL A 51 -0.06 11.82 1.70
N PHE A 52 -0.24 12.91 0.98
CA PHE A 52 0.81 13.49 0.15
C PHE A 52 1.68 14.40 1.02
N ALA A 53 2.88 13.95 1.35
CA ALA A 53 3.86 14.72 2.12
C ALA A 53 5.19 14.70 1.36
N ILE A 54 5.22 15.44 0.24
CA ILE A 54 6.27 15.36 -0.76
C ILE A 54 7.52 16.11 -0.30
N SER A 55 7.38 17.27 0.35
CA SER A 55 8.53 17.96 0.91
C SER A 55 8.95 17.36 2.26
N LYS A 56 10.23 17.54 2.63
CA LYS A 56 10.74 17.07 3.94
C LYS A 56 10.07 17.80 5.09
N ASP A 57 9.78 19.08 4.91
CA ASP A 57 9.17 19.90 5.94
C ASP A 57 7.69 19.55 6.12
N SER A 58 6.94 19.41 5.03
CA SER A 58 5.54 18.97 5.09
C SER A 58 5.37 17.61 5.77
N PHE A 59 6.27 16.65 5.45
CA PHE A 59 6.28 15.37 6.13
C PHE A 59 6.60 15.50 7.62
N LYS A 60 7.59 16.32 7.99
CA LYS A 60 8.00 16.53 9.38
C LYS A 60 6.88 17.15 10.21
N GLU A 61 6.18 18.15 9.67
CA GLU A 61 5.03 18.78 10.31
C GLU A 61 3.90 17.78 10.54
N TRP A 62 3.50 17.08 9.50
CA TRP A 62 2.47 16.04 9.58
C TRP A 62 2.86 14.94 10.58
N TRP A 63 4.09 14.42 10.50
CA TRP A 63 4.55 13.37 11.40
C TRP A 63 4.57 13.85 12.86
N THR A 64 5.00 15.08 13.10
CA THR A 64 5.03 15.65 14.46
C THR A 64 3.63 15.76 15.05
N SER A 65 2.62 16.04 14.24
CA SER A 65 1.23 16.13 14.70
C SER A 65 0.65 14.76 15.11
N ILE A 66 1.03 13.68 14.42
CA ILE A 66 0.40 12.35 14.62
C ILE A 66 1.25 11.35 15.42
N ARG A 67 2.55 11.57 15.57
CA ARG A 67 3.48 10.57 16.15
C ARG A 67 3.10 10.13 17.56
N ASN A 68 2.54 11.03 18.36
CA ASN A 68 2.17 10.78 19.75
C ASN A 68 0.68 10.38 19.92
N MET A 69 -0.11 10.42 18.84
CA MET A 69 -1.52 10.05 18.89
C MET A 69 -1.68 8.55 19.07
N THR A 70 -2.70 8.13 19.78
CA THR A 70 -3.12 6.72 19.86
C THR A 70 -3.78 6.29 18.55
N VAL A 71 -3.99 4.97 18.38
CA VAL A 71 -4.67 4.44 17.17
C VAL A 71 -6.12 4.92 17.12
N GLU A 72 -6.77 5.03 18.29
CA GLU A 72 -8.16 5.53 18.39
C GLU A 72 -8.27 7.01 18.03
N GLU A 73 -7.28 7.82 18.40
CA GLU A 73 -7.23 9.24 18.03
C GLU A 73 -7.01 9.42 16.53
N LEU A 74 -6.13 8.61 15.92
CA LEU A 74 -5.93 8.60 14.47
C LEU A 74 -7.20 8.18 13.73
N GLU A 75 -7.90 7.16 14.24
CA GLU A 75 -9.16 6.72 13.64
C GLU A 75 -10.24 7.82 13.71
N LYS A 76 -10.34 8.54 14.83
CA LYS A 76 -11.27 9.67 14.97
C LYS A 76 -10.92 10.83 14.04
N LEU A 77 -9.63 11.07 13.79
CA LEU A 77 -9.16 12.19 12.95
C LEU A 77 -9.35 11.91 11.46
N TYR A 78 -9.11 10.66 11.02
CA TYR A 78 -9.04 10.28 9.61
C TYR A 78 -10.11 9.30 9.15
N ASP A 79 -11.00 8.85 10.03
CA ASP A 79 -12.02 7.81 9.81
C ASP A 79 -11.45 6.46 9.34
N THR A 80 -10.12 6.24 9.46
CA THR A 80 -9.47 5.02 9.02
C THR A 80 -8.18 4.74 9.80
N LYS A 81 -7.78 3.46 9.81
CA LYS A 81 -6.50 2.97 10.36
C LYS A 81 -5.50 2.59 9.27
N ARG A 82 -5.83 2.84 7.98
CA ARG A 82 -5.03 2.41 6.84
C ARG A 82 -4.47 3.61 6.11
N PHE A 83 -3.17 3.80 6.18
CA PHE A 83 -2.49 4.96 5.64
C PHE A 83 -1.61 4.59 4.44
N ILE A 84 -1.66 5.43 3.42
CA ILE A 84 -0.74 5.42 2.27
C ILE A 84 0.01 6.74 2.31
N LEU A 85 1.30 6.68 2.62
CA LEU A 85 2.17 7.86 2.64
C LEU A 85 2.91 7.99 1.33
N ILE A 86 2.79 9.12 0.68
CA ILE A 86 3.50 9.45 -0.56
C ILE A 86 4.57 10.48 -0.23
N LEU A 87 5.83 10.05 -0.30
CA LEU A 87 7.02 10.82 0.07
C LEU A 87 7.95 10.98 -1.12
N HIS A 88 8.74 12.03 -1.17
CA HIS A 88 9.79 12.17 -2.19
C HIS A 88 11.00 11.28 -1.87
N GLU A 89 11.42 11.28 -0.61
CA GLU A 89 12.53 10.49 -0.09
C GLU A 89 12.13 9.81 1.22
N TYR A 90 12.83 8.74 1.58
CA TYR A 90 12.65 8.14 2.89
C TYR A 90 13.08 9.11 3.99
N PRO A 91 12.34 9.17 5.11
CA PRO A 91 12.75 9.96 6.27
C PRO A 91 14.00 9.36 6.91
N SER A 92 14.58 10.08 7.89
CA SER A 92 15.73 9.57 8.64
C SER A 92 15.46 8.19 9.24
N SER A 93 16.52 7.39 9.47
CA SER A 93 16.41 6.05 10.04
C SER A 93 15.64 6.02 11.38
N ILE A 94 15.83 7.04 12.21
CA ILE A 94 15.10 7.19 13.49
C ILE A 94 13.60 7.37 13.25
N THR A 95 13.24 8.25 12.33
CA THR A 95 11.83 8.50 11.98
C THR A 95 11.21 7.27 11.31
N LEU A 96 11.96 6.58 10.47
CA LEU A 96 11.50 5.35 9.82
C LEU A 96 11.22 4.24 10.83
N GLN A 97 12.09 4.07 11.84
CA GLN A 97 11.86 3.14 12.95
C GLN A 97 10.60 3.50 13.74
N ALA A 98 10.40 4.80 14.03
CA ALA A 98 9.18 5.26 14.71
C ALA A 98 7.91 5.01 13.88
N LEU A 99 7.97 5.20 12.55
CA LEU A 99 6.88 4.84 11.62
C LEU A 99 6.61 3.32 11.62
N GLN A 100 7.65 2.50 11.63
CA GLN A 100 7.51 1.04 11.71
C GLN A 100 6.87 0.60 13.03
N GLN A 101 7.25 1.21 14.16
CA GLN A 101 6.60 0.95 15.45
C GLN A 101 5.12 1.33 15.41
N LYS A 102 4.77 2.46 14.79
CA LYS A 102 3.39 2.88 14.60
C LYS A 102 2.63 1.92 13.69
N ASP A 103 3.25 1.45 12.60
CA ASP A 103 2.68 0.43 11.72
C ASP A 103 2.37 -0.87 12.48
N VAL A 104 3.27 -1.31 13.38
CA VAL A 104 3.04 -2.49 14.23
C VAL A 104 1.81 -2.28 15.14
N GLN A 105 1.67 -1.11 15.76
CA GLN A 105 0.50 -0.77 16.59
C GLN A 105 -0.80 -0.79 15.77
N LEU A 106 -0.78 -0.20 14.58
CA LEU A 106 -1.93 -0.20 13.66
C LEU A 106 -2.28 -1.61 13.19
N ASN A 107 -1.29 -2.44 12.89
CA ASN A 107 -1.50 -3.82 12.43
C ASN A 107 -2.25 -4.67 13.46
N GLN A 108 -2.06 -4.44 14.77
CA GLN A 108 -2.83 -5.10 15.83
C GLN A 108 -4.33 -4.82 15.73
N GLN A 109 -4.71 -3.67 15.17
CA GLN A 109 -6.09 -3.24 14.96
C GLN A 109 -6.51 -3.27 13.47
N GLN A 110 -5.91 -4.12 12.66
CA GLN A 110 -6.18 -4.30 11.23
C GLN A 110 -5.87 -3.06 10.35
N GLY A 111 -5.13 -2.10 10.89
CA GLY A 111 -4.60 -0.97 10.16
C GLY A 111 -3.23 -1.26 9.55
N PHE A 112 -2.64 -0.29 8.88
CA PHE A 112 -1.25 -0.32 8.38
C PHE A 112 -0.80 1.03 7.84
N ILE A 113 0.52 1.17 7.66
CA ILE A 113 1.14 2.29 6.96
C ILE A 113 1.94 1.73 5.78
N HIS A 114 1.56 2.10 4.56
CA HIS A 114 2.35 1.82 3.36
C HIS A 114 3.01 3.10 2.87
N ILE A 115 4.32 3.07 2.72
CA ILE A 115 5.10 4.21 2.21
C ILE A 115 5.39 3.98 0.73
N PHE A 116 5.07 4.97 -0.10
CA PHE A 116 5.45 5.02 -1.51
C PHE A 116 6.32 6.24 -1.75
N LEU A 117 7.39 6.06 -2.49
CA LEU A 117 8.15 7.18 -2.98
C LEU A 117 7.54 7.71 -4.28
N THR A 118 7.64 9.01 -4.51
CA THR A 118 7.13 9.64 -5.74
C THR A 118 7.64 8.96 -7.00
N ARG A 119 8.90 8.52 -7.02
CA ARG A 119 9.49 7.76 -8.14
C ARG A 119 8.84 6.39 -8.38
N GLU A 120 8.31 5.75 -7.33
CA GLU A 120 7.64 4.44 -7.43
C GLU A 120 6.21 4.57 -8.00
N LEU A 121 5.63 5.78 -7.95
CA LEU A 121 4.32 6.10 -8.51
C LEU A 121 4.40 6.81 -9.88
N MET A 122 5.59 6.87 -10.49
CA MET A 122 5.74 7.38 -11.86
C MET A 122 5.26 6.39 -12.92
N TYR A 123 5.05 5.14 -12.57
CA TYR A 123 4.51 4.08 -13.43
C TYR A 123 3.77 3.03 -12.59
N ASN A 124 2.88 2.29 -13.24
CA ASN A 124 2.18 1.18 -12.60
C ASN A 124 2.95 -0.13 -12.84
N PRO A 125 3.60 -0.70 -11.83
CA PRO A 125 4.39 -1.94 -11.99
C PRO A 125 3.53 -3.15 -12.37
N MET A 126 2.23 -3.14 -12.00
CA MET A 126 1.31 -4.24 -12.33
C MET A 126 0.99 -4.33 -13.83
N LYS A 127 1.23 -3.22 -14.58
CA LYS A 127 1.01 -3.16 -16.04
C LYS A 127 2.26 -3.45 -16.85
N HIS A 128 3.39 -3.69 -16.18
CA HIS A 128 4.64 -3.97 -16.87
C HIS A 128 4.62 -5.39 -17.46
N PHE A 129 4.98 -5.56 -18.73
CA PHE A 129 4.84 -6.83 -19.45
C PHE A 129 5.65 -8.01 -18.85
N LEU A 130 6.76 -7.73 -18.16
CA LEU A 130 7.55 -8.76 -17.45
C LEU A 130 6.98 -9.12 -16.07
N VAL A 131 6.03 -8.34 -15.54
CA VAL A 131 5.42 -8.62 -14.25
C VAL A 131 4.20 -9.49 -14.49
N PRO A 132 4.22 -10.75 -14.02
CA PRO A 132 3.07 -11.64 -14.16
C PRO A 132 1.88 -11.08 -13.36
N LYS A 133 0.69 -11.53 -13.71
CA LYS A 133 -0.53 -11.14 -12.99
C LYS A 133 -0.45 -11.65 -11.55
N HIS A 134 -0.57 -10.74 -10.59
CA HIS A 134 -0.63 -11.02 -9.17
C HIS A 134 -2.03 -10.70 -8.64
N GLU A 135 -2.60 -11.61 -7.90
CA GLU A 135 -3.95 -11.47 -7.32
C GLU A 135 -3.90 -11.86 -5.85
N LYS A 136 -4.39 -10.96 -4.99
CA LYS A 136 -4.55 -11.27 -3.57
C LYS A 136 -5.64 -12.32 -3.41
N MET A 137 -5.34 -13.40 -2.71
CA MET A 137 -6.30 -14.47 -2.42
C MET A 137 -7.18 -14.10 -1.22
N THR A 138 -8.40 -14.57 -1.26
CA THR A 138 -9.28 -14.54 -0.09
C THR A 138 -8.84 -15.58 0.96
N GLU A 139 -9.33 -15.45 2.19
CA GLU A 139 -9.00 -16.45 3.23
C GLU A 139 -9.55 -17.85 2.88
N GLU A 140 -10.70 -17.91 2.21
CA GLU A 140 -11.34 -19.17 1.79
C GLU A 140 -10.52 -19.85 0.70
N GLU A 141 -10.11 -19.10 -0.34
CA GLU A 141 -9.23 -19.61 -1.39
C GLU A 141 -7.90 -20.08 -0.82
N GLY A 142 -7.36 -19.34 0.15
CA GLY A 142 -6.12 -19.70 0.82
C GLY A 142 -6.23 -21.00 1.63
N LYS A 143 -7.31 -21.21 2.35
CA LYS A 143 -7.56 -22.48 3.08
C LYS A 143 -7.67 -23.66 2.12
N LYS A 144 -8.46 -23.49 1.05
CA LYS A 144 -8.59 -24.52 0.02
C LYS A 144 -7.24 -24.87 -0.62
N LEU A 145 -6.45 -23.87 -0.97
CA LEU A 145 -5.10 -24.08 -1.51
C LEU A 145 -4.21 -24.88 -0.53
N MET A 146 -4.26 -24.56 0.76
CA MET A 146 -3.47 -25.29 1.78
C MET A 146 -3.92 -26.74 1.90
N GLU A 147 -5.20 -27.04 1.79
CA GLU A 147 -5.74 -28.39 1.75
C GLU A 147 -5.29 -29.14 0.49
N ASP A 148 -5.45 -28.52 -0.68
CA ASP A 148 -5.06 -29.10 -1.98
C ASP A 148 -3.56 -29.43 -2.04
N LEU A 149 -2.72 -28.57 -1.47
CA LEU A 149 -1.26 -28.76 -1.40
C LEU A 149 -0.80 -29.58 -0.20
N GLN A 150 -1.71 -29.97 0.70
CA GLN A 150 -1.43 -30.69 1.96
C GLN A 150 -0.39 -29.98 2.85
N ILE A 151 -0.38 -28.65 2.86
CA ILE A 151 0.52 -27.83 3.70
C ILE A 151 -0.17 -27.44 5.00
N LYS A 152 0.60 -27.46 6.09
CA LYS A 152 0.08 -27.17 7.44
C LYS A 152 0.16 -25.70 7.81
N THR A 153 1.14 -24.99 7.26
CA THR A 153 1.40 -23.59 7.58
C THR A 153 1.69 -22.78 6.31
N LYS A 154 1.21 -21.53 6.29
CA LYS A 154 1.43 -20.61 5.16
C LYS A 154 2.92 -20.36 4.88
N SER A 155 3.78 -20.50 5.90
CA SER A 155 5.24 -20.33 5.77
C SER A 155 5.94 -21.43 4.94
N GLN A 156 5.24 -22.51 4.61
CA GLN A 156 5.73 -23.53 3.68
C GLN A 156 5.64 -23.08 2.21
N LEU A 157 4.84 -22.03 1.93
CA LEU A 157 4.84 -21.40 0.61
C LEU A 157 6.08 -20.51 0.43
N PRO A 158 6.54 -20.33 -0.82
CA PRO A 158 7.51 -19.29 -1.13
C PRO A 158 7.05 -17.92 -0.62
N LEU A 159 7.99 -17.11 -0.18
CA LEU A 159 7.70 -15.88 0.52
C LEU A 159 7.75 -14.66 -0.41
N ILE A 160 6.96 -13.64 -0.09
CA ILE A 160 7.06 -12.30 -0.65
C ILE A 160 7.14 -11.30 0.50
N GLN A 161 8.05 -10.34 0.43
CA GLN A 161 8.20 -9.35 1.48
C GLN A 161 7.08 -8.30 1.45
N LYS A 162 6.62 -7.86 2.62
CA LYS A 162 5.67 -6.73 2.74
C LYS A 162 6.21 -5.45 2.07
N THR A 163 7.54 -5.28 2.04
CA THR A 163 8.23 -4.15 1.42
C THR A 163 8.31 -4.22 -0.10
N ASP A 164 8.04 -5.38 -0.70
CA ASP A 164 8.00 -5.54 -2.16
C ASP A 164 6.98 -4.58 -2.78
N ILE A 165 7.32 -3.98 -3.93
CA ILE A 165 6.46 -3.00 -4.59
C ILE A 165 5.10 -3.61 -4.96
N ILE A 166 5.07 -4.87 -5.41
CA ILE A 166 3.82 -5.56 -5.77
C ILE A 166 2.98 -5.84 -4.52
N SER A 167 3.62 -6.24 -3.41
CA SER A 167 2.95 -6.42 -2.12
C SER A 167 2.28 -5.13 -1.66
N ARG A 168 3.01 -4.01 -1.76
CA ARG A 168 2.49 -2.68 -1.40
C ARG A 168 1.36 -2.25 -2.34
N TRP A 169 1.46 -2.50 -3.65
CA TRP A 169 0.39 -2.19 -4.60
C TRP A 169 -0.89 -2.99 -4.30
N LEU A 170 -0.78 -4.27 -4.00
CA LEU A 170 -1.91 -5.14 -3.63
C LEU A 170 -2.44 -4.89 -2.21
N GLY A 171 -1.75 -4.10 -1.39
CA GLY A 171 -2.13 -3.88 0.00
C GLY A 171 -2.04 -5.13 0.85
N LEU A 172 -1.00 -5.95 0.61
CA LEU A 172 -0.80 -7.19 1.36
C LEU A 172 -0.39 -6.91 2.80
N LYS A 173 -0.88 -7.76 3.69
CA LYS A 173 -0.50 -7.84 5.09
C LYS A 173 0.29 -9.13 5.35
N HIS A 174 0.98 -9.17 6.47
CA HIS A 174 1.62 -10.41 6.93
C HIS A 174 0.59 -11.56 6.98
N GLY A 175 0.94 -12.69 6.36
CA GLY A 175 0.09 -13.86 6.27
C GLY A 175 -0.93 -13.86 5.10
N ASP A 176 -1.01 -12.79 4.31
CA ASP A 176 -1.79 -12.81 3.07
C ASP A 176 -1.14 -13.71 2.02
N MET A 177 -1.96 -14.40 1.23
CA MET A 177 -1.49 -15.22 0.13
C MET A 177 -1.78 -14.55 -1.21
N VAL A 178 -0.86 -14.74 -2.14
CA VAL A 178 -0.92 -14.18 -3.50
C VAL A 178 -0.84 -15.31 -4.51
N LYS A 179 -1.76 -15.30 -5.45
CA LYS A 179 -1.73 -16.12 -6.66
C LYS A 179 -1.02 -15.36 -7.78
N ILE A 180 -0.06 -15.99 -8.41
CA ILE A 180 0.74 -15.42 -9.51
C ILE A 180 0.50 -16.29 -10.74
N THR A 181 -0.11 -15.70 -11.76
CA THR A 181 -0.35 -16.37 -13.03
C THR A 181 0.86 -16.16 -13.94
N ARG A 182 1.54 -17.23 -14.31
CA ARG A 182 2.70 -17.20 -15.19
C ARG A 182 2.41 -17.97 -16.46
N TYR A 183 3.10 -17.60 -17.50
CA TYR A 183 3.05 -18.29 -18.79
C TYR A 183 4.44 -18.85 -19.14
N SER A 184 4.47 -20.10 -19.60
CA SER A 184 5.69 -20.76 -20.09
C SER A 184 5.41 -21.33 -21.47
N GLU A 185 6.37 -21.24 -22.37
CA GLU A 185 6.26 -21.81 -23.73
C GLU A 185 6.06 -23.34 -23.71
N THR A 186 6.59 -24.01 -22.68
CA THR A 186 6.53 -25.49 -22.57
C THR A 186 5.33 -25.98 -21.75
N SER A 187 4.89 -25.23 -20.74
CA SER A 187 3.85 -25.66 -19.79
C SER A 187 2.54 -24.87 -19.94
N GLY A 188 2.49 -23.88 -20.83
CA GLY A 188 1.33 -22.99 -20.95
C GLY A 188 1.16 -22.09 -19.72
N GLU A 189 -0.09 -21.86 -19.32
CA GLU A 189 -0.42 -21.10 -18.13
C GLU A 189 -0.28 -21.98 -16.87
N TYR A 190 0.44 -21.46 -15.85
CA TYR A 190 0.57 -22.13 -14.56
C TYR A 190 0.49 -21.14 -13.42
N PHE A 191 0.09 -21.64 -12.24
CA PHE A 191 -0.10 -20.84 -11.04
C PHE A 191 1.04 -21.03 -10.05
N TYR A 192 1.50 -19.92 -9.50
CA TYR A 192 2.50 -19.90 -8.47
C TYR A 192 1.95 -19.13 -7.26
N TYR A 193 2.27 -19.56 -6.06
CA TYR A 193 1.70 -18.98 -4.85
C TYR A 193 2.80 -18.48 -3.92
N ARG A 194 2.55 -17.35 -3.26
CA ARG A 194 3.46 -16.80 -2.27
C ARG A 194 2.70 -16.37 -1.03
N CYS A 195 3.38 -16.43 0.14
CA CYS A 195 2.89 -15.88 1.40
C CYS A 195 3.63 -14.58 1.72
N CYS A 196 2.91 -13.54 2.13
CA CYS A 196 3.49 -12.26 2.52
C CYS A 196 4.05 -12.33 3.96
N ILE A 197 5.28 -11.83 4.15
CA ILE A 197 5.97 -11.74 5.43
C ILE A 197 6.43 -10.32 5.73
#